data_0e4927e21be72a1426c6ac2395f09e5f
#
_entry.id   0e4927e21be72a1426c6ac2395f09e5f
#
_cell.length_a   1.000
_cell.length_b   1.000
_cell.length_c   1.000
_cell.angle_alpha   90.00
_cell.angle_beta   90.00
_cell.angle_gamma   90.00
#
_symmetry.space_group_name_H-M   'P 1'
#
loop_
_entity.id
_entity.type
_entity.pdbx_description
1 polymer ?
#
loop_
_entity_poly.entity_id
_entity_poly.type
_entity_poly.pdbx_seq_one_letter_code
_entity_poly.pdbx_strand_id
1 'polypeptide(L)'
;LYNPNSDDLISNGHYDRDSILGSYFLYGSVEKKLKRKIKCDDYHALNYLIQSTSADLVLDRMVQIYKLLKGRKSYVAFTLHDSVILDFASEDKELIKPIIDEYRNTKLGNFMTSVSAGKDLYNLNKINI
;
A
#
# COMPACT_ATOMS: atom_id res chain seq x y z
N LEU A 1 3.55 9.90 -20.07
CA LEU A 1 4.59 9.47 -19.13
C LEU A 1 5.58 10.58 -18.82
N TYR A 2 5.90 11.29 -19.83
CA TYR A 2 6.90 12.31 -19.73
C TYR A 2 6.24 13.68 -19.53
N ASN A 3 6.49 14.23 -18.36
CA ASN A 3 6.16 15.62 -18.08
C ASN A 3 7.40 16.46 -18.42
N PRO A 4 7.33 17.47 -19.32
CA PRO A 4 8.47 18.34 -19.59
C PRO A 4 9.14 18.92 -18.34
N ASN A 5 8.36 19.12 -17.29
CA ASN A 5 8.89 19.53 -16.00
C ASN A 5 9.63 18.42 -15.25
N SER A 6 9.48 17.18 -15.67
CA SER A 6 10.16 16.05 -15.04
C SER A 6 11.61 15.91 -15.48
N ASP A 7 11.97 16.40 -16.65
CA ASP A 7 13.36 16.41 -17.14
C ASP A 7 14.26 17.21 -16.22
N ASP A 8 13.82 18.43 -15.92
CA ASP A 8 14.58 19.28 -15.02
C ASP A 8 14.64 18.68 -13.62
N LEU A 9 13.59 17.98 -13.22
CA LEU A 9 13.53 17.32 -11.92
C LEU A 9 14.48 16.13 -11.85
N ILE A 10 14.58 15.35 -12.92
CA ILE A 10 15.50 14.21 -12.99
C ILE A 10 16.93 14.69 -13.02
N SER A 11 17.25 15.65 -13.87
CA SER A 11 18.60 16.20 -14.00
C SER A 11 19.09 16.89 -12.72
N ASN A 12 18.19 17.45 -11.94
CA ASN A 12 18.47 18.10 -10.65
C ASN A 12 18.31 17.17 -9.45
N GLY A 13 18.13 15.87 -9.65
CA GLY A 13 17.89 14.92 -8.58
C GLY A 13 16.51 15.03 -7.94
N HIS A 14 15.52 15.49 -8.70
CA HIS A 14 14.12 15.53 -8.27
C HIS A 14 13.29 14.56 -9.12
N TYR A 15 12.42 13.83 -8.46
CA TYR A 15 11.52 12.89 -9.10
C TYR A 15 10.08 13.19 -8.73
N ASP A 16 9.25 13.28 -9.75
CA ASP A 16 7.81 13.33 -9.58
C ASP A 16 7.26 11.91 -9.74
N ARG A 17 6.95 11.28 -8.64
CA ARG A 17 6.44 9.91 -8.63
C ARG A 17 5.20 9.75 -9.49
N ASP A 18 4.26 10.69 -9.40
CA ASP A 18 2.99 10.57 -10.11
C ASP A 18 3.15 10.75 -11.62
N SER A 19 4.11 11.55 -12.05
CA SER A 19 4.44 11.70 -13.46
C SER A 19 5.12 10.46 -14.04
N ILE A 20 5.98 9.81 -13.25
CA ILE A 20 6.78 8.67 -13.70
C ILE A 20 6.00 7.37 -13.58
N LEU A 21 5.31 7.17 -12.47
CA LEU A 21 4.66 5.92 -12.13
C LEU A 21 3.15 5.89 -12.36
N GLY A 22 2.48 7.04 -12.39
CA GLY A 22 1.02 7.11 -12.47
C GLY A 22 0.44 6.32 -13.64
N SER A 23 1.09 6.38 -14.80
CA SER A 23 0.66 5.64 -15.99
C SER A 23 0.87 4.13 -15.87
N TYR A 24 1.75 3.68 -15.01
CA TYR A 24 1.97 2.25 -14.75
C TYR A 24 1.07 1.70 -13.66
N PHE A 25 0.80 2.50 -12.66
CA PHE A 25 0.11 2.05 -11.47
C PHE A 25 -1.35 2.48 -11.38
N LEU A 26 -1.75 3.42 -12.16
CA LEU A 26 -3.13 3.80 -12.46
C LEU A 26 -4.14 3.61 -11.34
N TYR A 27 -3.98 4.37 -10.28
CA TYR A 27 -4.96 4.40 -9.21
C TYR A 27 -6.09 5.39 -9.44
N GLY A 28 -6.30 5.75 -10.67
CA GLY A 28 -7.40 6.60 -11.06
C GLY A 28 -7.37 7.99 -10.43
N SER A 29 -8.30 8.27 -9.55
CA SER A 29 -8.42 9.58 -8.94
C SER A 29 -7.36 9.91 -7.89
N VAL A 30 -6.61 8.93 -7.41
CA VAL A 30 -5.63 9.13 -6.32
C VAL A 30 -4.35 9.74 -6.84
N GLU A 31 -3.82 9.25 -7.93
CA GLU A 31 -2.56 9.72 -8.50
C GLU A 31 -2.60 11.19 -8.90
N LYS A 32 -3.74 11.68 -9.34
CA LYS A 32 -3.91 13.07 -9.72
C LYS A 32 -3.83 14.03 -8.54
N LYS A 33 -4.09 13.53 -7.33
CA LYS A 33 -4.15 14.35 -6.11
C LYS A 33 -2.87 14.36 -5.31
N LEU A 34 -2.04 13.33 -5.46
CA LEU A 34 -0.90 13.09 -4.59
C LEU A 34 0.44 13.35 -5.28
N LYS A 35 0.52 14.30 -6.17
CA LYS A 35 1.79 14.69 -6.80
C LYS A 35 2.82 15.08 -5.74
N ARG A 36 3.76 14.18 -5.53
CA ARG A 36 4.85 14.37 -4.59
C ARG A 36 6.15 14.48 -5.34
N LYS A 37 6.93 15.49 -4.99
CA LYS A 37 8.29 15.66 -5.50
C LYS A 37 9.26 15.36 -4.38
N ILE A 38 10.13 14.40 -4.61
CA ILE A 38 11.15 14.01 -3.65
C ILE A 38 12.50 14.39 -4.24
N LYS A 39 13.22 15.24 -3.52
CA LYS A 39 14.59 15.57 -3.89
C LYS A 39 15.49 14.40 -3.49
N CYS A 40 16.19 13.83 -4.45
CA CYS A 40 17.12 12.75 -4.22
C CYS A 40 18.23 12.76 -5.27
N ASP A 41 19.29 12.03 -5.01
CA ASP A 41 20.30 11.74 -6.01
C ASP A 41 19.86 10.59 -6.94
N ASP A 42 20.56 10.41 -8.04
CA ASP A 42 20.26 9.36 -9.01
C ASP A 42 20.35 7.96 -8.40
N TYR A 43 21.17 7.81 -7.38
CA TYR A 43 21.42 6.54 -6.70
C TYR A 43 20.20 6.04 -5.93
N HIS A 44 19.41 6.95 -5.35
CA HIS A 44 18.26 6.63 -4.52
C HIS A 44 16.92 6.75 -5.25
N ALA A 45 16.92 7.33 -6.45
CA ALA A 45 15.71 7.64 -7.18
C ALA A 45 14.82 6.43 -7.44
N LEU A 46 15.37 5.37 -7.99
CA LEU A 46 14.63 4.14 -8.26
C LEU A 46 14.08 3.52 -6.98
N ASN A 47 14.87 3.54 -5.94
CA ASN A 47 14.48 3.01 -4.64
C ASN A 47 13.31 3.79 -4.03
N TYR A 48 13.33 5.11 -4.13
CA TYR A 48 12.21 5.96 -3.68
C TYR A 48 10.94 5.72 -4.51
N LEU A 49 11.07 5.50 -5.81
CA LEU A 49 9.94 5.16 -6.66
C LEU A 49 9.29 3.85 -6.24
N ILE A 50 10.08 2.81 -6.02
CA ILE A 50 9.60 1.50 -5.61
C ILE A 50 8.96 1.57 -4.21
N GLN A 51 9.62 2.17 -3.24
CA GLN A 51 9.11 2.28 -1.88
C GLN A 51 7.83 3.11 -1.82
N SER A 52 7.77 4.21 -2.52
CA SER A 52 6.59 5.07 -2.59
C SER A 52 5.40 4.34 -3.23
N THR A 53 5.64 3.56 -4.27
CA THR A 53 4.60 2.74 -4.91
C THR A 53 4.10 1.64 -3.98
N SER A 54 5.01 0.95 -3.29
CA SER A 54 4.65 -0.06 -2.30
C SER A 54 3.80 0.53 -1.18
N ALA A 55 4.16 1.69 -0.68
CA ALA A 55 3.38 2.38 0.35
C ALA A 55 1.96 2.72 -0.13
N ASP A 56 1.82 3.20 -1.35
CA ASP A 56 0.51 3.52 -1.91
C ASP A 56 -0.34 2.27 -2.13
N LEU A 57 0.27 1.16 -2.55
CA LEU A 57 -0.42 -0.12 -2.66
C LEU A 57 -0.99 -0.57 -1.33
N VAL A 58 -0.19 -0.50 -0.28
CA VAL A 58 -0.62 -0.88 1.08
C VAL A 58 -1.76 0.01 1.55
N LEU A 59 -1.67 1.32 1.34
CA LEU A 59 -2.73 2.26 1.73
C LEU A 59 -4.02 2.02 0.95
N ASP A 60 -3.93 1.74 -0.34
CA ASP A 60 -5.10 1.40 -1.16
C ASP A 60 -5.77 0.11 -0.66
N ARG A 61 -4.99 -0.91 -0.38
CA ARG A 61 -5.51 -2.17 0.17
C ARG A 61 -6.11 -1.98 1.56
N MET A 62 -5.50 -1.15 2.40
CA MET A 62 -6.06 -0.78 3.70
C MET A 62 -7.45 -0.15 3.57
N VAL A 63 -7.63 0.75 2.62
CA VAL A 63 -8.93 1.38 2.35
C VAL A 63 -9.97 0.34 1.92
N GLN A 64 -9.59 -0.61 1.09
CA GLN A 64 -10.52 -1.68 0.68
C GLN A 64 -10.89 -2.60 1.84
N ILE A 65 -9.93 -2.95 2.69
CA ILE A 65 -10.19 -3.72 3.91
C ILE A 65 -11.10 -2.94 4.87
N TYR A 66 -10.85 -1.65 5.03
CA TYR A 66 -11.71 -0.78 5.84
C TYR A 66 -13.17 -0.83 5.35
N LYS A 67 -13.39 -0.80 4.05
CA LYS A 67 -14.74 -0.91 3.47
C LYS A 67 -15.40 -2.25 3.78
N LEU A 68 -14.63 -3.35 3.74
CA LEU A 68 -15.14 -4.68 4.10
C LEU A 68 -15.53 -4.78 5.58
N LEU A 69 -14.81 -4.07 6.44
CA LEU A 69 -15.03 -4.10 7.89
C LEU A 69 -16.07 -3.08 8.37
N LYS A 70 -16.60 -2.27 7.47
CA LYS A 70 -17.60 -1.26 7.83
C LYS A 70 -18.84 -1.91 8.43
N GLY A 71 -19.22 -1.47 9.63
CA GLY A 71 -20.36 -2.04 10.37
C GLY A 71 -20.05 -3.34 11.10
N ARG A 72 -18.79 -3.78 11.10
CA ARG A 72 -18.32 -4.95 11.86
C ARG A 72 -17.68 -4.53 13.18
N LYS A 73 -17.41 -5.50 14.05
CA LYS A 73 -16.68 -5.25 15.31
C LYS A 73 -15.19 -5.10 15.10
N SER A 74 -14.64 -5.77 14.08
CA SER A 74 -13.25 -5.65 13.69
C SER A 74 -13.00 -4.33 12.98
N TYR A 75 -11.81 -3.78 13.13
CA TYR A 75 -11.44 -2.54 12.46
C TYR A 75 -9.94 -2.50 12.10
N VAL A 76 -9.62 -1.63 11.17
CA VAL A 76 -8.22 -1.35 10.81
C VAL A 76 -7.63 -0.45 11.88
N ALA A 77 -6.58 -0.92 12.54
CA ALA A 77 -5.90 -0.14 13.58
C ALA A 77 -4.89 0.84 12.98
N PHE A 78 -3.94 0.34 12.22
CA PHE A 78 -2.91 1.17 11.55
C PHE A 78 -2.17 0.35 10.51
N THR A 79 -1.28 1.03 9.78
CA THR A 79 -0.30 0.38 8.89
C THR A 79 1.09 0.45 9.49
N LEU A 80 1.88 -0.58 9.24
CA LEU A 80 3.28 -0.64 9.63
C LEU A 80 4.09 -1.18 8.45
N HIS A 81 4.90 -0.32 7.83
CA HIS A 81 5.65 -0.64 6.61
C HIS A 81 4.73 -1.16 5.50
N ASP A 82 4.86 -2.42 5.15
CA ASP A 82 4.07 -3.15 4.15
C ASP A 82 2.94 -3.99 4.76
N SER A 83 2.63 -3.77 6.03
CA SER A 83 1.62 -4.52 6.78
C SER A 83 0.42 -3.66 7.15
N VAL A 84 -0.75 -4.27 7.15
CA VAL A 84 -1.97 -3.70 7.72
C VAL A 84 -2.26 -4.43 9.02
N ILE A 85 -2.41 -3.67 10.08
CA ILE A 85 -2.72 -4.19 11.43
C ILE A 85 -4.20 -4.00 11.69
N LEU A 86 -4.84 -5.09 12.05
CA LEU A 86 -6.26 -5.13 12.36
C LEU A 86 -6.46 -5.46 13.85
N ASP A 87 -7.39 -4.79 14.49
CA ASP A 87 -7.98 -5.28 15.72
C ASP A 87 -9.18 -6.14 15.34
N PHE A 88 -9.04 -7.45 15.51
CA PHE A 88 -9.94 -8.42 14.91
C PHE A 88 -10.79 -9.13 15.95
N ALA A 89 -12.09 -8.98 15.81
CA ALA A 89 -13.06 -9.64 16.67
C ALA A 89 -13.36 -11.07 16.21
N SER A 90 -13.49 -11.98 17.15
CA SER A 90 -13.76 -13.40 16.85
C SER A 90 -15.09 -13.64 16.14
N GLU A 91 -16.03 -12.73 16.27
CA GLU A 91 -17.33 -12.81 15.59
C GLU A 91 -17.23 -12.62 14.07
N ASP A 92 -16.15 -11.98 13.59
CA ASP A 92 -15.94 -11.65 12.17
C ASP A 92 -15.06 -12.68 11.46
N LYS A 93 -14.93 -13.89 11.98
CA LYS A 93 -14.05 -14.94 11.42
C LYS A 93 -14.27 -15.24 9.95
N GLU A 94 -15.51 -15.14 9.49
CA GLU A 94 -15.85 -15.36 8.08
C GLU A 94 -15.19 -14.35 7.14
N LEU A 95 -14.76 -13.19 7.66
CA LEU A 95 -14.11 -12.14 6.87
C LEU A 95 -12.60 -12.34 6.70
N ILE A 96 -11.99 -13.28 7.41
CA ILE A 96 -10.53 -13.50 7.33
C ILE A 96 -10.09 -13.78 5.89
N LYS A 97 -10.73 -14.74 5.24
CA LYS A 97 -10.38 -15.08 3.86
C LYS A 97 -10.66 -13.95 2.87
N PRO A 98 -11.84 -13.32 2.85
CA PRO A 98 -12.08 -12.14 2.03
C PRO A 98 -11.06 -11.01 2.23
N ILE A 99 -10.65 -10.74 3.46
CA ILE A 99 -9.65 -9.70 3.78
C ILE A 99 -8.29 -10.06 3.19
N ILE A 100 -7.85 -11.30 3.34
CA ILE A 100 -6.58 -11.77 2.80
C ILE A 100 -6.59 -11.71 1.27
N ASP A 101 -7.67 -12.15 0.65
CA ASP A 101 -7.83 -12.10 -0.81
C ASP A 101 -7.82 -10.66 -1.32
N GLU A 102 -8.48 -9.75 -0.62
CA GLU A 102 -8.48 -8.33 -0.96
C GLU A 102 -7.09 -7.69 -0.81
N TYR A 103 -6.37 -8.03 0.25
CA TYR A 103 -5.02 -7.52 0.46
C TYR A 103 -4.03 -8.04 -0.59
N ARG A 104 -4.16 -9.28 -0.96
CA ARG A 104 -3.30 -9.96 -1.94
C ARG A 104 -3.51 -9.48 -3.36
N ASN A 105 -4.77 -9.17 -3.71
CA ASN A 105 -5.18 -8.79 -5.06
C ASN A 105 -4.99 -7.29 -5.28
N THR A 106 -3.94 -6.93 -5.98
CA THR A 106 -3.67 -5.54 -6.31
C THR A 106 -3.80 -5.28 -7.80
N LYS A 107 -3.84 -4.02 -8.19
CA LYS A 107 -3.81 -3.62 -9.60
C LYS A 107 -2.52 -4.04 -10.32
N LEU A 108 -1.46 -4.33 -9.58
CA LEU A 108 -0.18 -4.81 -10.11
C LEU A 108 -0.09 -6.34 -10.15
N GLY A 109 -1.11 -7.04 -9.68
CA GLY A 109 -1.15 -8.49 -9.63
C GLY A 109 -1.32 -9.02 -8.21
N ASN A 110 -1.19 -10.33 -8.07
CA ASN A 110 -1.29 -11.03 -6.80
C ASN A 110 0.07 -11.11 -6.12
N PHE A 111 0.13 -10.71 -4.86
CA PHE A 111 1.35 -10.78 -4.07
C PHE A 111 1.24 -11.85 -2.99
N MET A 112 2.37 -12.47 -2.70
CA MET A 112 2.46 -13.37 -1.55
C MET A 112 2.18 -12.60 -0.26
N THR A 113 1.29 -13.13 0.55
CA THR A 113 0.87 -12.49 1.80
C THR A 113 1.02 -13.48 2.93
N SER A 114 1.67 -13.05 4.00
CA SER A 114 1.72 -13.79 5.25
C SER A 114 0.76 -13.18 6.26
N VAL A 115 0.17 -14.02 7.07
CA VAL A 115 -0.77 -13.62 8.11
C VAL A 115 -0.26 -14.09 9.45
N SER A 116 -0.30 -13.20 10.42
CA SER A 116 0.03 -13.51 11.80
C SER A 116 -1.08 -13.02 12.72
N ALA A 117 -1.37 -13.74 13.78
CA ALA A 117 -2.35 -13.33 14.77
C ALA A 117 -1.83 -13.57 16.19
N GLY A 118 -2.30 -12.80 17.13
CA GLY A 118 -1.95 -12.89 18.54
C GLY A 118 -2.78 -11.93 19.37
N LYS A 119 -2.58 -11.98 20.67
CA LYS A 119 -3.26 -11.07 21.60
C LYS A 119 -2.72 -9.64 21.53
N ASP A 120 -1.48 -9.50 21.14
CA ASP A 120 -0.77 -8.25 21.03
C ASP A 120 0.32 -8.36 19.96
N LEU A 121 0.99 -7.25 19.64
CA LEU A 121 2.01 -7.21 18.60
C LEU A 121 3.29 -7.99 18.96
N TYR A 122 3.51 -8.25 20.22
CA TYR A 122 4.67 -9.02 20.69
C TYR A 122 4.47 -10.53 20.52
N ASN A 123 3.23 -11.00 20.74
CA ASN A 123 2.87 -12.43 20.72
C ASN A 123 2.21 -12.86 19.41
N LEU A 124 2.72 -12.39 18.29
CA LEU A 124 2.21 -12.76 16.97
C LEU A 124 2.75 -14.10 16.51
N ASN A 125 1.85 -14.99 16.10
CA ASN A 125 2.18 -16.28 15.51
C ASN A 125 1.71 -16.33 14.07
N LYS A 126 2.56 -16.82 13.19
CA LYS A 126 2.20 -16.99 11.78
C LYS A 126 1.09 -18.03 11.63
N ILE A 127 0.10 -17.69 10.84
CA ILE A 127 -1.01 -18.57 10.53
C ILE A 127 -0.87 -19.06 9.09
N ASN A 128 -1.04 -20.36 8.91
CA ASN A 128 -1.13 -20.96 7.56
C ASN A 128 -2.59 -20.91 7.11
N ILE A 129 -2.83 -20.11 6.11
CA ILE A 129 -4.15 -19.99 5.49
C ILE A 129 -4.05 -20.33 4.01
#